data_72c6aca221e460d25a8916610b5df3b5
#
_entry.id   72c6aca221e460d25a8916610b5df3b5
#
_cell.length_a   1.000
_cell.length_b   1.000
_cell.length_c   1.000
_cell.angle_alpha   90.00
_cell.angle_beta   90.00
_cell.angle_gamma   90.00
#
_symmetry.space_group_name_H-M   'P 1'
#
loop_
_entity.id
_entity.type
_entity.pdbx_description
1 polymer ?
#
loop_
_entity_poly.entity_id
_entity_poly.type
_entity_poly.pdbx_seq_one_letter_code
_entity_poly.pdbx_strand_id
1 'polypeptide(L)'
;MRLEGKTAIVTGASRGLGRAIALAFAREGADVLVNYASREERAAEVAAAIEKLGRRAILFRADVSDAVQVRAMVQAAVEQFGRVDILVNNAGVTMPKGLLETSEAEWDRVLAINLKGVFLCCQAVGEAMIAQGGGRIINIASTAGQAGTLSGPAYCASKAGVLGLSKCLARAFAPHHVLVNAISPAMIDTEILYWRTPAQWKDTLESIPLKRLGNPDDLAEAAVFLASSGGNFITGATIDVNGGLYMG
;
A
#
# COMPACT_ATOMS: atom_id res chain seq x y z
N MET A 1 20.23 -7.24 7.59
CA MET A 1 19.05 -6.51 7.06
C MET A 1 18.17 -7.48 6.29
N ARG A 2 16.86 -7.46 6.54
CA ARG A 2 15.91 -8.43 5.95
C ARG A 2 15.66 -8.25 4.44
N LEU A 3 15.92 -7.06 3.92
CA LEU A 3 15.70 -6.66 2.51
C LEU A 3 16.98 -6.20 1.81
N GLU A 4 18.15 -6.63 2.28
CA GLU A 4 19.43 -6.24 1.70
C GLU A 4 19.50 -6.60 0.21
N GLY A 5 19.88 -5.61 -0.61
CA GLY A 5 20.00 -5.76 -2.07
C GLY A 5 18.66 -5.87 -2.80
N LYS A 6 17.52 -5.66 -2.13
CA LYS A 6 16.19 -5.62 -2.74
C LYS A 6 15.85 -4.23 -3.25
N THR A 7 14.96 -4.19 -4.24
CA THR A 7 14.42 -2.96 -4.81
C THR A 7 12.92 -2.94 -4.69
N ALA A 8 12.36 -1.81 -4.25
CA ALA A 8 10.95 -1.66 -3.97
C ALA A 8 10.33 -0.45 -4.68
N ILE A 9 9.10 -0.59 -5.15
CA ILE A 9 8.22 0.51 -5.53
C ILE A 9 7.17 0.65 -4.42
N VAL A 10 7.04 1.85 -3.84
CA VAL A 10 5.99 2.16 -2.86
C VAL A 10 5.12 3.28 -3.41
N THR A 11 3.85 2.98 -3.71
CA THR A 11 2.92 3.98 -4.24
C THR A 11 2.34 4.85 -3.14
N GLY A 12 2.17 6.16 -3.41
CA GLY A 12 1.68 7.11 -2.42
C GLY A 12 2.60 7.27 -1.22
N ALA A 13 3.92 7.24 -1.42
CA ALA A 13 4.93 7.17 -0.37
C ALA A 13 5.33 8.52 0.23
N SER A 14 4.73 9.65 -0.20
CA SER A 14 5.08 10.98 0.31
C SER A 14 4.68 11.24 1.77
N ARG A 15 3.78 10.46 2.36
CA ARG A 15 3.28 10.61 3.73
C ARG A 15 2.65 9.33 4.29
N GLY A 16 2.24 9.39 5.56
CA GLY A 16 1.43 8.36 6.21
C GLY A 16 2.05 6.96 6.13
N LEU A 17 1.24 5.97 5.81
CA LEU A 17 1.64 4.57 5.73
C LEU A 17 2.71 4.33 4.67
N GLY A 18 2.55 4.92 3.48
CA GLY A 18 3.52 4.76 2.39
C GLY A 18 4.91 5.27 2.77
N ARG A 19 4.99 6.43 3.45
CA ARG A 19 6.26 6.95 3.98
C ARG A 19 6.88 6.00 5.01
N ALA A 20 6.08 5.50 5.96
CA ALA A 20 6.57 4.58 6.99
C ALA A 20 7.11 3.28 6.37
N ILE A 21 6.39 2.70 5.41
CA ILE A 21 6.82 1.50 4.69
C ILE A 21 8.13 1.76 3.91
N ALA A 22 8.20 2.87 3.15
CA ALA A 22 9.39 3.20 2.37
C ALA A 22 10.63 3.34 3.25
N LEU A 23 10.51 4.02 4.40
CA LEU A 23 11.60 4.18 5.37
C LEU A 23 11.96 2.86 6.07
N ALA A 24 10.97 2.03 6.41
CA ALA A 24 11.24 0.71 7.00
C ALA A 24 11.97 -0.21 6.01
N PHE A 25 11.58 -0.19 4.74
CA PHE A 25 12.27 -0.95 3.70
C PHE A 25 13.71 -0.49 3.53
N ALA A 26 13.97 0.81 3.53
CA ALA A 26 15.31 1.37 3.46
C ALA A 26 16.17 0.99 4.69
N ARG A 27 15.61 1.04 5.92
CA ARG A 27 16.29 0.57 7.15
C ARG A 27 16.67 -0.90 7.07
N GLU A 28 15.89 -1.69 6.34
CA GLU A 28 16.14 -3.12 6.12
C GLU A 28 16.98 -3.43 4.87
N GLY A 29 17.52 -2.40 4.22
CA GLY A 29 18.53 -2.57 3.16
C GLY A 29 17.97 -2.49 1.73
N ALA A 30 16.70 -2.14 1.51
CA ALA A 30 16.14 -1.98 0.18
C ALA A 30 16.41 -0.60 -0.41
N ASP A 31 16.63 -0.54 -1.73
CA ASP A 31 16.52 0.67 -2.53
C ASP A 31 15.05 0.92 -2.88
N VAL A 32 14.58 2.18 -2.89
CA VAL A 32 13.16 2.46 -2.96
C VAL A 32 12.80 3.51 -4.01
N LEU A 33 11.87 3.20 -4.91
CA LEU A 33 11.18 4.20 -5.70
C LEU A 33 10.00 4.75 -4.88
N VAL A 34 10.08 6.04 -4.59
CA VAL A 34 9.09 6.83 -3.84
C VAL A 34 8.11 7.43 -4.84
N ASN A 35 6.95 6.82 -5.03
CA ASN A 35 5.92 7.38 -5.90
C ASN A 35 5.05 8.40 -5.15
N TYR A 36 4.69 9.46 -5.86
CA TYR A 36 3.76 10.50 -5.41
C TYR A 36 2.93 11.04 -6.60
N ALA A 37 1.75 11.60 -6.30
CA ALA A 37 0.92 12.26 -7.32
C ALA A 37 1.03 13.79 -7.27
N SER A 38 1.03 14.40 -6.07
CA SER A 38 0.90 15.85 -5.92
C SER A 38 1.80 16.50 -4.86
N ARG A 39 2.43 15.75 -3.98
CA ARG A 39 3.20 16.29 -2.84
C ARG A 39 4.69 16.04 -3.02
N GLU A 40 5.28 16.73 -3.98
CA GLU A 40 6.69 16.56 -4.37
C GLU A 40 7.67 16.84 -3.23
N GLU A 41 7.51 17.96 -2.54
CA GLU A 41 8.39 18.35 -1.43
C GLU A 41 8.44 17.28 -0.33
N ARG A 42 7.28 16.75 0.07
CA ARG A 42 7.21 15.66 1.06
C ARG A 42 7.81 14.35 0.54
N ALA A 43 7.65 14.06 -0.74
CA ALA A 43 8.28 12.88 -1.34
C ALA A 43 9.80 13.05 -1.38
N ALA A 44 10.32 14.26 -1.65
CA ALA A 44 11.74 14.57 -1.61
C ALA A 44 12.33 14.42 -0.19
N GLU A 45 11.59 14.82 0.85
CA GLU A 45 12.00 14.57 2.25
C GLU A 45 12.16 13.07 2.54
N VAL A 46 11.24 12.24 2.02
CA VAL A 46 11.32 10.77 2.17
C VAL A 46 12.53 10.22 1.43
N ALA A 47 12.77 10.65 0.19
CA ALA A 47 13.93 10.23 -0.58
C ALA A 47 15.24 10.60 0.11
N ALA A 48 15.38 11.84 0.57
CA ALA A 48 16.55 12.29 1.33
C ALA A 48 16.77 11.49 2.63
N ALA A 49 15.68 11.08 3.30
CA ALA A 49 15.78 10.22 4.48
C ALA A 49 16.25 8.80 4.14
N ILE A 50 15.84 8.25 2.99
CA ILE A 50 16.30 6.96 2.48
C ILE A 50 17.79 7.02 2.13
N GLU A 51 18.23 8.10 1.47
CA GLU A 51 19.63 8.31 1.12
C GLU A 51 20.54 8.43 2.35
N LYS A 52 20.07 9.10 3.42
CA LYS A 52 20.77 9.14 4.72
C LYS A 52 20.94 7.77 5.38
N LEU A 53 20.10 6.80 5.04
CA LEU A 53 20.24 5.40 5.46
C LEU A 53 21.22 4.62 4.57
N GLY A 54 21.87 5.27 3.58
CA GLY A 54 22.82 4.66 2.66
C GLY A 54 22.14 3.84 1.54
N ARG A 55 20.85 4.09 1.26
CA ARG A 55 20.11 3.40 0.19
C ARG A 55 19.79 4.37 -0.95
N ARG A 56 19.59 3.82 -2.16
CA ARG A 56 19.19 4.64 -3.31
C ARG A 56 17.70 4.95 -3.23
N ALA A 57 17.36 6.19 -3.56
CA ALA A 57 15.96 6.63 -3.68
C ALA A 57 15.70 7.18 -5.08
N ILE A 58 14.57 6.82 -5.67
CA ILE A 58 14.08 7.41 -6.92
C ILE A 58 12.77 8.11 -6.61
N LEU A 59 12.66 9.39 -6.94
CA LEU A 59 11.41 10.11 -6.92
C LEU A 59 10.70 9.93 -8.25
N PHE A 60 9.44 9.50 -8.22
CA PHE A 60 8.66 9.38 -9.45
C PHE A 60 7.23 9.88 -9.27
N ARG A 61 6.90 10.94 -10.02
CA ARG A 61 5.54 11.46 -10.06
C ARG A 61 4.69 10.63 -11.01
N ALA A 62 3.65 9.97 -10.48
CA ALA A 62 2.65 9.26 -11.29
C ALA A 62 1.31 9.21 -10.56
N ASP A 63 0.22 9.41 -11.29
CA ASP A 63 -1.12 9.04 -10.86
C ASP A 63 -1.33 7.55 -11.17
N VAL A 64 -1.56 6.75 -10.13
CA VAL A 64 -1.73 5.29 -10.27
C VAL A 64 -2.99 4.90 -11.06
N SER A 65 -3.95 5.82 -11.24
CA SER A 65 -5.14 5.59 -12.06
C SER A 65 -4.88 5.72 -13.58
N ASP A 66 -3.70 6.21 -13.97
CA ASP A 66 -3.25 6.39 -15.34
C ASP A 66 -2.27 5.27 -15.74
N ALA A 67 -2.67 4.43 -16.67
CA ALA A 67 -1.88 3.28 -17.12
C ALA A 67 -0.56 3.67 -17.80
N VAL A 68 -0.48 4.84 -18.46
CA VAL A 68 0.75 5.30 -19.11
C VAL A 68 1.77 5.72 -18.06
N GLN A 69 1.34 6.49 -17.07
CA GLN A 69 2.21 6.93 -15.97
C GLN A 69 2.68 5.75 -15.11
N VAL A 70 1.81 4.76 -14.87
CA VAL A 70 2.18 3.53 -14.12
C VAL A 70 3.25 2.74 -14.87
N ARG A 71 3.09 2.52 -16.18
CA ARG A 71 4.12 1.82 -16.96
C ARG A 71 5.45 2.58 -16.96
N ALA A 72 5.41 3.90 -17.12
CA ALA A 72 6.62 4.72 -17.06
C ALA A 72 7.32 4.65 -15.68
N MET A 73 6.55 4.60 -14.59
CA MET A 73 7.08 4.42 -13.24
C MET A 73 7.80 3.08 -13.06
N VAL A 74 7.20 1.99 -13.53
CA VAL A 74 7.81 0.66 -13.45
C VAL A 74 9.05 0.56 -14.33
N GLN A 75 8.98 1.12 -15.54
CA GLN A 75 10.12 1.19 -16.46
C GLN A 75 11.30 1.94 -15.83
N ALA A 76 11.06 3.10 -15.22
CA ALA A 76 12.10 3.87 -14.55
C ALA A 76 12.76 3.09 -13.39
N ALA A 77 11.95 2.32 -12.62
CA ALA A 77 12.49 1.46 -11.57
C ALA A 77 13.40 0.36 -12.14
N VAL A 78 12.97 -0.30 -13.22
CA VAL A 78 13.76 -1.34 -13.91
C VAL A 78 15.05 -0.75 -14.49
N GLU A 79 15.00 0.40 -15.14
CA GLU A 79 16.17 1.05 -15.75
C GLU A 79 17.20 1.47 -14.71
N GLN A 80 16.77 2.01 -13.58
CA GLN A 80 17.67 2.57 -12.57
C GLN A 80 18.15 1.54 -11.54
N PHE A 81 17.31 0.58 -11.18
CA PHE A 81 17.66 -0.45 -10.19
C PHE A 81 18.10 -1.78 -10.83
N GLY A 82 17.75 -2.02 -12.09
CA GLY A 82 17.98 -3.28 -12.81
C GLY A 82 16.89 -4.33 -12.57
N ARG A 83 16.03 -4.15 -11.56
CA ARG A 83 14.96 -5.09 -11.18
C ARG A 83 13.92 -4.43 -10.29
N VAL A 84 12.78 -5.11 -10.07
CA VAL A 84 11.78 -4.74 -9.06
C VAL A 84 11.43 -5.97 -8.24
N ASP A 85 11.93 -6.05 -7.02
CA ASP A 85 11.65 -7.19 -6.12
C ASP A 85 10.33 -7.05 -5.39
N ILE A 86 9.93 -5.82 -5.05
CA ILE A 86 8.78 -5.55 -4.18
C ILE A 86 7.93 -4.41 -4.77
N LEU A 87 6.62 -4.65 -4.83
CA LEU A 87 5.62 -3.61 -5.06
C LEU A 87 4.75 -3.47 -3.82
N VAL A 88 4.61 -2.24 -3.32
CA VAL A 88 3.59 -1.91 -2.31
C VAL A 88 2.56 -0.97 -2.92
N ASN A 89 1.36 -1.47 -3.13
CA ASN A 89 0.20 -0.69 -3.54
C ASN A 89 -0.44 -0.04 -2.32
N ASN A 90 0.02 1.17 -1.99
CA ASN A 90 -0.46 1.94 -0.84
C ASN A 90 -1.27 3.19 -1.26
N ALA A 91 -1.05 3.73 -2.46
CA ALA A 91 -1.79 4.91 -2.93
C ALA A 91 -3.30 4.71 -2.78
N GLY A 92 -3.96 5.70 -2.20
CA GLY A 92 -5.41 5.64 -1.98
C GLY A 92 -5.99 6.94 -1.44
N VAL A 93 -7.28 7.08 -1.63
CA VAL A 93 -8.10 8.21 -1.14
C VAL A 93 -9.30 7.68 -0.40
N THR A 94 -9.82 8.48 0.54
CA THR A 94 -11.08 8.22 1.22
C THR A 94 -12.13 9.26 0.82
N MET A 95 -13.40 8.88 0.93
CA MET A 95 -14.53 9.76 0.73
C MET A 95 -15.58 9.43 1.80
N PRO A 96 -15.48 10.01 3.01
CA PRO A 96 -16.35 9.66 4.14
C PRO A 96 -17.73 10.35 4.00
N LYS A 97 -18.45 10.02 2.94
CA LYS A 97 -19.82 10.45 2.65
C LYS A 97 -20.77 9.27 2.69
N GLY A 98 -22.02 9.51 3.05
CA GLY A 98 -23.09 8.54 2.98
C GLY A 98 -23.45 8.15 1.53
N LEU A 99 -24.18 7.05 1.37
CA LEU A 99 -24.56 6.55 0.04
C LEU A 99 -25.33 7.62 -0.78
N LEU A 100 -26.28 8.30 -0.18
CA LEU A 100 -27.12 9.28 -0.85
C LEU A 100 -26.41 10.62 -1.16
N GLU A 101 -25.24 10.84 -0.57
CA GLU A 101 -24.41 12.05 -0.74
C GLU A 101 -23.25 11.81 -1.70
N THR A 102 -22.97 10.56 -2.05
CA THR A 102 -21.87 10.20 -2.93
C THR A 102 -22.30 10.33 -4.39
N SER A 103 -21.68 11.24 -5.13
CA SER A 103 -21.90 11.35 -6.57
C SER A 103 -21.19 10.23 -7.34
N GLU A 104 -21.69 9.94 -8.55
CA GLU A 104 -21.07 8.97 -9.46
C GLU A 104 -19.58 9.32 -9.75
N ALA A 105 -19.26 10.58 -9.99
CA ALA A 105 -17.90 11.03 -10.22
C ALA A 105 -16.96 10.80 -9.01
N GLU A 106 -17.47 10.97 -7.79
CA GLU A 106 -16.72 10.67 -6.56
C GLU A 106 -16.50 9.16 -6.39
N TRP A 107 -17.53 8.37 -6.67
CA TRP A 107 -17.45 6.91 -6.71
C TRP A 107 -16.37 6.45 -7.69
N ASP A 108 -16.45 6.90 -8.94
CA ASP A 108 -15.52 6.53 -10.00
C ASP A 108 -14.08 6.92 -9.67
N ARG A 109 -13.87 8.11 -9.11
CA ARG A 109 -12.56 8.57 -8.68
C ARG A 109 -11.95 7.66 -7.61
N VAL A 110 -12.72 7.26 -6.59
CA VAL A 110 -12.24 6.38 -5.53
C VAL A 110 -11.88 5.01 -6.11
N LEU A 111 -12.74 4.43 -6.96
CA LEU A 111 -12.46 3.15 -7.60
C LEU A 111 -11.27 3.22 -8.55
N ALA A 112 -11.14 4.31 -9.32
CA ALA A 112 -10.01 4.51 -10.24
C ALA A 112 -8.67 4.50 -9.50
N ILE A 113 -8.57 5.17 -8.36
CA ILE A 113 -7.32 5.23 -7.59
C ILE A 113 -7.11 3.96 -6.76
N ASN A 114 -8.11 3.58 -5.94
CA ASN A 114 -7.94 2.57 -4.91
C ASN A 114 -7.97 1.13 -5.43
N LEU A 115 -8.64 0.87 -6.54
CA LEU A 115 -8.81 -0.49 -7.10
C LEU A 115 -8.18 -0.63 -8.49
N LYS A 116 -8.58 0.20 -9.45
CA LYS A 116 -7.99 0.16 -10.80
C LYS A 116 -6.50 0.46 -10.75
N GLY A 117 -6.05 1.43 -9.93
CA GLY A 117 -4.64 1.75 -9.74
C GLY A 117 -3.83 0.56 -9.22
N VAL A 118 -4.36 -0.21 -8.27
CA VAL A 118 -3.75 -1.45 -7.79
C VAL A 118 -3.61 -2.47 -8.92
N PHE A 119 -4.68 -2.66 -9.71
CA PHE A 119 -4.65 -3.54 -10.88
C PHE A 119 -3.57 -3.13 -11.88
N LEU A 120 -3.51 -1.85 -12.26
CA LEU A 120 -2.54 -1.33 -13.23
C LEU A 120 -1.09 -1.50 -12.74
N CYS A 121 -0.81 -1.20 -11.48
CA CYS A 121 0.51 -1.38 -10.90
C CYS A 121 0.90 -2.87 -10.85
N CYS A 122 -0.02 -3.76 -10.45
CA CYS A 122 0.22 -5.20 -10.43
C CYS A 122 0.46 -5.75 -11.85
N GLN A 123 -0.28 -5.27 -12.84
CA GLN A 123 -0.10 -5.67 -14.25
C GLN A 123 1.28 -5.27 -14.76
N ALA A 124 1.65 -3.99 -14.59
CA ALA A 124 2.92 -3.48 -15.09
C ALA A 124 4.14 -4.11 -14.41
N VAL A 125 4.09 -4.32 -13.07
CA VAL A 125 5.20 -4.93 -12.35
C VAL A 125 5.24 -6.45 -12.53
N GLY A 126 4.08 -7.07 -12.77
CA GLY A 126 3.96 -8.53 -12.95
C GLY A 126 4.82 -9.05 -14.10
N GLU A 127 4.84 -8.34 -15.23
CA GLU A 127 5.67 -8.70 -16.37
C GLU A 127 7.17 -8.71 -16.00
N ALA A 128 7.64 -7.68 -15.31
CA ALA A 128 9.04 -7.59 -14.87
C ALA A 128 9.37 -8.67 -13.82
N MET A 129 8.46 -8.92 -12.85
CA MET A 129 8.67 -9.93 -11.82
C MET A 129 8.69 -11.35 -12.38
N ILE A 130 7.85 -11.65 -13.37
CA ILE A 130 7.86 -12.96 -14.06
C ILE A 130 9.16 -13.14 -14.82
N ALA A 131 9.58 -12.13 -15.59
CA ALA A 131 10.82 -12.19 -16.38
C ALA A 131 12.07 -12.39 -15.51
N GLN A 132 12.09 -11.83 -14.30
CA GLN A 132 13.22 -11.95 -13.35
C GLN A 132 13.14 -13.17 -12.43
N GLY A 133 12.06 -13.98 -12.51
CA GLY A 133 11.89 -15.23 -11.77
C GLY A 133 11.32 -15.10 -10.37
N GLY A 134 10.61 -14.02 -10.05
CA GLY A 134 9.90 -13.87 -8.77
C GLY A 134 9.79 -12.44 -8.26
N GLY A 135 8.96 -12.26 -7.24
CA GLY A 135 8.73 -10.96 -6.62
C GLY A 135 7.75 -11.02 -5.44
N ARG A 136 7.46 -9.86 -4.86
CA ARG A 136 6.52 -9.67 -3.75
C ARG A 136 5.59 -8.50 -4.07
N ILE A 137 4.30 -8.73 -4.02
CA ILE A 137 3.28 -7.69 -4.15
C ILE A 137 2.51 -7.61 -2.84
N ILE A 138 2.46 -6.42 -2.26
CA ILE A 138 1.76 -6.14 -1.01
C ILE A 138 0.72 -5.06 -1.29
N ASN A 139 -0.56 -5.41 -1.14
CA ASN A 139 -1.68 -4.51 -1.38
C ASN A 139 -2.24 -3.98 -0.06
N ILE A 140 -2.24 -2.67 0.14
CA ILE A 140 -2.84 -2.07 1.34
C ILE A 140 -4.36 -1.99 1.15
N ALA A 141 -5.04 -2.94 1.78
CA ALA A 141 -6.50 -3.00 1.86
C ALA A 141 -7.03 -2.12 3.02
N SER A 142 -8.01 -2.61 3.77
CA SER A 142 -8.55 -1.97 4.98
C SER A 142 -9.58 -2.91 5.64
N THR A 143 -9.76 -2.82 6.94
CA THR A 143 -10.93 -3.40 7.64
C THR A 143 -12.26 -2.92 7.05
N ALA A 144 -12.28 -1.73 6.44
CA ALA A 144 -13.45 -1.23 5.73
C ALA A 144 -13.88 -2.13 4.55
N GLY A 145 -12.93 -2.82 3.92
CA GLY A 145 -13.22 -3.79 2.86
C GLY A 145 -13.69 -5.16 3.38
N GLN A 146 -13.45 -5.46 4.66
CA GLN A 146 -13.85 -6.72 5.29
C GLN A 146 -15.20 -6.60 5.99
N ALA A 147 -15.38 -5.55 6.81
CA ALA A 147 -16.53 -5.39 7.70
C ALA A 147 -17.55 -4.33 7.22
N GLY A 148 -17.16 -3.48 6.25
CA GLY A 148 -17.88 -2.24 5.99
C GLY A 148 -17.67 -1.24 7.13
N THR A 149 -17.61 0.04 6.82
CA THR A 149 -17.43 1.11 7.80
C THR A 149 -18.06 2.42 7.31
N LEU A 150 -18.10 3.43 8.17
CA LEU A 150 -18.56 4.77 7.80
C LEU A 150 -17.54 5.57 6.94
N SER A 151 -16.53 4.91 6.40
CA SER A 151 -15.54 5.53 5.49
C SER A 151 -16.09 5.79 4.07
N GLY A 152 -17.36 5.48 3.84
CA GLY A 152 -18.06 5.69 2.59
C GLY A 152 -18.15 4.44 1.70
N PRO A 153 -19.23 4.32 0.90
CA PRO A 153 -19.52 3.11 0.12
C PRO A 153 -18.44 2.83 -0.94
N ALA A 154 -17.95 3.85 -1.65
CA ALA A 154 -16.91 3.70 -2.66
C ALA A 154 -15.58 3.20 -2.07
N TYR A 155 -15.21 3.71 -0.88
CA TYR A 155 -14.01 3.27 -0.20
C TYR A 155 -14.13 1.81 0.23
N CYS A 156 -15.23 1.42 0.89
CA CYS A 156 -15.47 0.04 1.30
C CYS A 156 -15.44 -0.92 0.11
N ALA A 157 -16.16 -0.60 -0.96
CA ALA A 157 -16.20 -1.39 -2.18
C ALA A 157 -14.81 -1.53 -2.82
N SER A 158 -14.04 -0.42 -2.90
CA SER A 158 -12.69 -0.46 -3.46
C SER A 158 -11.75 -1.36 -2.66
N LYS A 159 -11.80 -1.30 -1.33
CA LYS A 159 -10.94 -2.10 -0.45
C LYS A 159 -11.36 -3.57 -0.40
N ALA A 160 -12.64 -3.88 -0.49
CA ALA A 160 -13.14 -5.25 -0.71
C ALA A 160 -12.66 -5.81 -2.06
N GLY A 161 -12.72 -4.99 -3.12
CA GLY A 161 -12.17 -5.34 -4.44
C GLY A 161 -10.67 -5.66 -4.40
N VAL A 162 -9.87 -4.90 -3.65
CA VAL A 162 -8.43 -5.16 -3.47
C VAL A 162 -8.19 -6.52 -2.82
N LEU A 163 -9.00 -6.93 -1.83
CA LEU A 163 -8.88 -8.26 -1.19
C LEU A 163 -9.16 -9.39 -2.19
N GLY A 164 -10.23 -9.25 -2.99
CA GLY A 164 -10.56 -10.21 -4.04
C GLY A 164 -9.49 -10.28 -5.13
N LEU A 165 -9.03 -9.12 -5.61
CA LEU A 165 -7.96 -9.01 -6.60
C LEU A 165 -6.66 -9.65 -6.09
N SER A 166 -6.27 -9.44 -4.83
CA SER A 166 -5.08 -10.02 -4.24
C SER A 166 -5.11 -11.55 -4.28
N LYS A 167 -6.24 -12.17 -3.95
CA LYS A 167 -6.43 -13.64 -4.01
C LYS A 167 -6.36 -14.17 -5.44
N CYS A 168 -6.95 -13.44 -6.40
CA CYS A 168 -6.90 -13.80 -7.81
C CYS A 168 -5.45 -13.76 -8.33
N LEU A 169 -4.74 -12.67 -8.08
CA LEU A 169 -3.35 -12.50 -8.51
C LEU A 169 -2.40 -13.48 -7.81
N ALA A 170 -2.63 -13.81 -6.54
CA ALA A 170 -1.85 -14.82 -5.83
C ALA A 170 -1.89 -16.17 -6.54
N ARG A 171 -3.07 -16.60 -7.03
CA ARG A 171 -3.20 -17.83 -7.80
C ARG A 171 -2.52 -17.74 -9.18
N ALA A 172 -2.71 -16.61 -9.88
CA ALA A 172 -2.18 -16.40 -11.22
C ALA A 172 -0.64 -16.33 -11.23
N PHE A 173 -0.04 -15.69 -10.21
CA PHE A 173 1.39 -15.41 -10.18
C PHE A 173 2.22 -16.43 -9.40
N ALA A 174 1.61 -17.30 -8.60
CA ALA A 174 2.32 -18.32 -7.83
C ALA A 174 3.22 -19.24 -8.68
N PRO A 175 2.82 -19.71 -9.89
CA PRO A 175 3.70 -20.49 -10.75
C PRO A 175 4.98 -19.78 -11.19
N HIS A 176 5.00 -18.44 -11.07
CA HIS A 176 6.13 -17.58 -11.42
C HIS A 176 6.92 -17.10 -10.19
N HIS A 177 6.68 -17.68 -9.01
CA HIS A 177 7.30 -17.30 -7.74
C HIS A 177 7.04 -15.84 -7.32
N VAL A 178 5.97 -15.24 -7.82
CA VAL A 178 5.50 -13.92 -7.37
C VAL A 178 4.41 -14.12 -6.32
N LEU A 179 4.69 -13.70 -5.09
CA LEU A 179 3.76 -13.82 -3.97
C LEU A 179 2.96 -12.53 -3.82
N VAL A 180 1.64 -12.66 -3.69
CA VAL A 180 0.73 -11.51 -3.58
C VAL A 180 -0.07 -11.63 -2.31
N ASN A 181 0.05 -10.63 -1.44
CA ASN A 181 -0.66 -10.58 -0.16
C ASN A 181 -1.30 -9.20 0.06
N ALA A 182 -2.25 -9.16 0.96
CA ALA A 182 -2.86 -7.92 1.42
C ALA A 182 -2.51 -7.64 2.88
N ILE A 183 -2.42 -6.36 3.26
CA ILE A 183 -2.45 -5.92 4.65
C ILE A 183 -3.72 -5.12 4.85
N SER A 184 -4.46 -5.41 5.91
CA SER A 184 -5.72 -4.76 6.24
C SER A 184 -5.58 -3.96 7.54
N PRO A 185 -5.18 -2.67 7.44
CA PRO A 185 -5.15 -1.78 8.59
C PRO A 185 -6.56 -1.36 9.02
N ALA A 186 -6.68 -1.01 10.29
CA ALA A 186 -7.82 -0.25 10.81
C ALA A 186 -7.42 1.21 11.05
N MET A 187 -7.51 1.65 12.29
CA MET A 187 -7.24 3.03 12.70
C MET A 187 -5.75 3.19 13.02
N ILE A 188 -4.99 3.61 12.01
CA ILE A 188 -3.56 3.95 12.15
C ILE A 188 -3.44 5.48 12.21
N ASP A 189 -2.66 5.99 13.15
CA ASP A 189 -2.44 7.43 13.35
C ASP A 189 -1.74 8.06 12.15
N THR A 190 -2.53 8.66 11.29
CA THR A 190 -2.09 9.34 10.06
C THR A 190 -3.03 10.49 9.73
N GLU A 191 -2.55 11.44 8.93
CA GLU A 191 -3.33 12.62 8.50
C GLU A 191 -4.70 12.28 7.87
N ILE A 192 -4.89 11.08 7.37
CA ILE A 192 -6.14 10.63 6.75
C ILE A 192 -7.31 10.58 7.74
N LEU A 193 -7.01 10.53 9.03
CA LEU A 193 -7.99 10.44 10.12
C LEU A 193 -8.29 11.79 10.80
N TYR A 194 -7.54 12.87 10.51
CA TYR A 194 -7.62 14.14 11.25
C TYR A 194 -8.90 14.95 11.03
N TRP A 195 -9.81 14.46 10.20
CA TRP A 195 -11.16 15.01 10.05
C TRP A 195 -12.12 14.63 11.19
N ARG A 196 -11.74 13.71 12.09
CA ARG A 196 -12.59 13.22 13.17
C ARG A 196 -12.68 14.22 14.32
N THR A 197 -13.88 14.31 14.93
CA THR A 197 -14.10 15.09 16.14
C THR A 197 -13.55 14.39 17.39
N PRO A 198 -13.31 15.12 18.52
CA PRO A 198 -12.88 14.51 19.77
C PRO A 198 -13.80 13.41 20.29
N ALA A 199 -15.12 13.54 20.11
CA ALA A 199 -16.08 12.52 20.49
C ALA A 199 -15.90 11.24 19.66
N GLN A 200 -15.78 11.39 18.34
CA GLN A 200 -15.53 10.25 17.43
C GLN A 200 -14.19 9.57 17.72
N TRP A 201 -13.19 10.30 18.20
CA TRP A 201 -11.91 9.72 18.64
C TRP A 201 -12.08 8.84 19.87
N LYS A 202 -12.86 9.29 20.86
CA LYS A 202 -13.12 8.51 22.08
C LYS A 202 -13.82 7.20 21.74
N ASP A 203 -14.91 7.26 20.97
CA ASP A 203 -15.67 6.08 20.54
C ASP A 203 -14.78 5.10 19.73
N THR A 204 -13.92 5.65 18.87
CA THR A 204 -12.96 4.86 18.08
C THR A 204 -11.99 4.10 18.99
N LEU A 205 -11.38 4.77 19.97
CA LEU A 205 -10.44 4.14 20.89
C LEU A 205 -11.14 3.08 21.78
N GLU A 206 -12.38 3.34 22.19
CA GLU A 206 -13.17 2.37 22.95
C GLU A 206 -13.51 1.12 22.14
N SER A 207 -13.69 1.25 20.82
CA SER A 207 -14.00 0.12 19.94
C SER A 207 -12.79 -0.76 19.61
N ILE A 208 -11.56 -0.25 19.71
CA ILE A 208 -10.33 -1.03 19.44
C ILE A 208 -9.99 -1.86 20.69
N PRO A 209 -9.91 -3.20 20.61
CA PRO A 209 -9.53 -4.04 21.76
C PRO A 209 -8.21 -3.65 22.40
N LEU A 210 -7.17 -3.29 21.63
CA LEU A 210 -5.88 -2.83 22.15
C LEU A 210 -5.91 -1.40 22.73
N LYS A 211 -7.06 -0.68 22.69
CA LYS A 211 -7.29 0.64 23.30
C LYS A 211 -6.30 1.72 22.86
N ARG A 212 -5.69 1.57 21.71
CA ARG A 212 -4.82 2.57 21.08
C ARG A 212 -5.00 2.59 19.58
N LEU A 213 -4.61 3.67 18.95
CA LEU A 213 -4.38 3.70 17.51
C LEU A 213 -3.15 2.85 17.18
N GLY A 214 -3.13 2.27 15.99
CA GLY A 214 -1.91 1.73 15.42
C GLY A 214 -0.93 2.85 15.07
N ASN A 215 0.36 2.58 15.18
CA ASN A 215 1.40 3.44 14.66
C ASN A 215 1.67 3.04 13.19
N PRO A 216 2.02 3.96 12.29
CA PRO A 216 2.47 3.61 10.94
C PRO A 216 3.58 2.55 10.89
N ASP A 217 4.47 2.52 11.90
CA ASP A 217 5.51 1.50 12.00
C ASP A 217 4.93 0.10 12.34
N ASP A 218 3.80 -0.03 13.05
CA ASP A 218 3.13 -1.33 13.27
C ASP A 218 2.76 -1.99 11.92
N LEU A 219 2.33 -1.19 10.95
CA LEU A 219 1.99 -1.69 9.61
C LEU A 219 3.23 -1.89 8.75
N ALA A 220 4.23 -1.02 8.86
CA ALA A 220 5.46 -1.12 8.10
C ALA A 220 6.24 -2.40 8.43
N GLU A 221 6.24 -2.85 9.68
CA GLU A 221 6.83 -4.14 10.09
C GLU A 221 6.11 -5.34 9.46
N ALA A 222 4.79 -5.32 9.35
CA ALA A 222 4.04 -6.36 8.65
C ALA A 222 4.40 -6.38 7.14
N ALA A 223 4.60 -5.21 6.53
CA ALA A 223 5.04 -5.11 5.14
C ALA A 223 6.47 -5.66 4.96
N VAL A 224 7.40 -5.34 5.86
CA VAL A 224 8.76 -5.91 5.86
C VAL A 224 8.73 -7.43 6.03
N PHE A 225 7.91 -7.95 6.94
CA PHE A 225 7.74 -9.39 7.13
C PHE A 225 7.29 -10.09 5.84
N LEU A 226 6.24 -9.60 5.18
CA LEU A 226 5.75 -10.16 3.92
C LEU A 226 6.75 -10.02 2.76
N ALA A 227 7.54 -8.94 2.74
CA ALA A 227 8.56 -8.70 1.72
C ALA A 227 9.81 -9.54 1.90
N SER A 228 10.09 -10.00 3.10
CA SER A 228 11.30 -10.75 3.49
C SER A 228 11.12 -12.28 3.35
N SER A 229 12.15 -13.01 3.76
CA SER A 229 12.12 -14.49 3.84
C SER A 229 11.04 -15.04 4.76
N GLY A 230 10.59 -14.24 5.77
CA GLY A 230 9.48 -14.62 6.63
C GLY A 230 8.16 -14.84 5.88
N GLY A 231 7.96 -14.16 4.74
CA GLY A 231 6.80 -14.30 3.88
C GLY A 231 6.89 -15.38 2.79
N ASN A 232 7.96 -16.18 2.73
CA ASN A 232 8.23 -17.07 1.59
C ASN A 232 7.14 -18.15 1.32
N PHE A 233 6.35 -18.49 2.30
CA PHE A 233 5.27 -19.49 2.15
C PHE A 233 3.88 -18.87 2.35
N ILE A 234 3.76 -17.55 2.14
CA ILE A 234 2.51 -16.81 2.31
C ILE A 234 2.14 -16.16 0.98
N THR A 235 1.01 -16.56 0.41
CA THR A 235 0.41 -15.92 -0.79
C THR A 235 -1.10 -16.01 -0.73
N GLY A 236 -1.80 -14.96 -1.16
CA GLY A 236 -3.26 -14.82 -1.09
C GLY A 236 -3.81 -14.52 0.31
N ALA A 237 -2.92 -14.31 1.28
CA ALA A 237 -3.31 -13.98 2.65
C ALA A 237 -3.67 -12.51 2.81
N THR A 238 -4.52 -12.24 3.79
CA THR A 238 -4.76 -10.90 4.34
C THR A 238 -4.22 -10.86 5.76
N ILE A 239 -3.25 -10.00 6.01
CA ILE A 239 -2.69 -9.78 7.35
C ILE A 239 -3.41 -8.60 8.00
N ASP A 240 -4.12 -8.88 9.06
CA ASP A 240 -4.87 -7.87 9.81
C ASP A 240 -3.94 -7.13 10.78
N VAL A 241 -3.76 -5.81 10.56
CA VAL A 241 -3.01 -4.89 11.43
C VAL A 241 -3.99 -3.86 11.95
N ASN A 242 -4.86 -4.27 12.89
CA ASN A 242 -6.08 -3.54 13.21
C ASN A 242 -6.38 -3.44 14.72
N GLY A 243 -5.48 -3.90 15.59
CA GLY A 243 -5.66 -3.84 17.04
C GLY A 243 -6.83 -4.68 17.58
N GLY A 244 -7.31 -5.64 16.78
CA GLY A 244 -8.45 -6.49 17.09
C GLY A 244 -9.81 -5.89 16.71
N LEU A 245 -9.85 -4.75 15.99
CA LEU A 245 -11.11 -4.11 15.58
C LEU A 245 -11.95 -5.00 14.66
N TYR A 246 -11.30 -5.86 13.89
CA TYR A 246 -11.91 -6.90 13.08
C TYR A 246 -11.16 -8.22 13.30
N MET A 247 -11.91 -9.30 13.50
CA MET A 247 -11.42 -10.67 13.66
C MET A 247 -12.26 -11.57 12.73
N GLY A 248 -11.66 -12.08 11.67
CA GLY A 248 -12.34 -12.92 10.66
C GLY A 248 -11.46 -14.03 10.13
#